data_333bd5a8615afdb9fd401c5cbe9db984
#
_entry.id   333bd5a8615afdb9fd401c5cbe9db984
#
_cell.length_a   1.000
_cell.length_b   1.000
_cell.length_c   1.000
_cell.angle_alpha   90.00
_cell.angle_beta   90.00
_cell.angle_gamma   90.00
#
_symmetry.space_group_name_H-M   'P 1'
#
loop_
_entity.id
_entity.type
_entity.pdbx_description
1 polymer ?
#
loop_
_entity_poly.entity_id
_entity_poly.type
_entity_poly.pdbx_seq_one_letter_code
_entity_poly.pdbx_strand_id
1 'polypeptide(L)'
;MRAGTLNIWGPYRDAPNKYRLKISENGETRSICFRTYEEAELAKARLRDDIASQQVYTIGEAISQFCAHLAETRGIKAESVAWTAAQLEWLPENASLASINQEKAEKLYKELTVTPNPRTGKLLATATHHGRLGLARRLYEFAIKQDMCRNNPFASVTPIGRKRVGKPQLRIDEARRFEQKAIELAQAGDAAALGALLMLHLGLRQGEVAARIARDVDDEGRVLWVPSGKTKNARRRLKVPEVLRPLLLRQVEITPPGALLFYKGEKVPPTNYFWSQVRRLCHLAEVPAVCPHSLRGLHATLALEGGATADAVARALGHGSFSMTARHYASESSVDNAKATKVSSLLGGQGAADGPKSSGPDPDQILGLLKSLPAQQLAELLSKVSRSAE
;
A
#
# COMPACT_ATOMS: atom_id res chain seq x y z
N MET A 1 4.66 2.72 -39.14
CA MET A 1 4.21 1.40 -39.65
C MET A 1 2.69 1.40 -39.59
N ARG A 2 2.02 1.08 -40.68
CA ARG A 2 0.56 1.13 -40.82
C ARG A 2 -0.07 0.12 -39.84
N ALA A 3 -1.15 0.54 -39.14
CA ALA A 3 -2.00 -0.32 -38.32
C ALA A 3 -2.26 -1.64 -39.05
N GLY A 4 -2.24 -2.77 -38.31
CA GLY A 4 -2.47 -4.09 -38.87
C GLY A 4 -3.77 -4.11 -39.66
N THR A 5 -3.66 -4.10 -40.97
CA THR A 5 -4.80 -4.08 -41.87
C THR A 5 -5.47 -5.45 -41.78
N LEU A 6 -6.68 -5.48 -41.21
CA LEU A 6 -7.53 -6.63 -41.40
C LEU A 6 -7.94 -6.69 -42.86
N ASN A 7 -7.51 -7.71 -43.56
CA ASN A 7 -7.83 -7.92 -44.96
C ASN A 7 -8.89 -9.01 -45.09
N ILE A 8 -9.95 -8.70 -45.84
CA ILE A 8 -11.04 -9.64 -46.08
C ILE A 8 -11.13 -9.85 -47.60
N TRP A 9 -10.92 -11.07 -48.02
CA TRP A 9 -11.00 -11.49 -49.43
C TRP A 9 -12.14 -12.47 -49.63
N GLY A 10 -12.66 -12.49 -50.86
CA GLY A 10 -13.83 -13.29 -51.26
C GLY A 10 -15.09 -12.44 -51.37
N PRO A 11 -16.27 -13.06 -51.49
CA PRO A 11 -16.52 -14.50 -51.39
C PRO A 11 -15.94 -15.32 -52.55
N TYR A 12 -15.23 -16.39 -52.22
CA TYR A 12 -14.77 -17.38 -53.21
C TYR A 12 -15.75 -18.54 -53.26
N ARG A 13 -16.10 -19.00 -54.48
CA ARG A 13 -16.94 -20.18 -54.64
C ARG A 13 -16.07 -21.43 -54.63
N ASP A 14 -16.16 -22.23 -53.56
CA ASP A 14 -15.39 -23.47 -53.43
C ASP A 14 -16.16 -24.69 -53.99
N ALA A 15 -17.50 -24.67 -54.00
CA ALA A 15 -18.39 -25.73 -54.49
C ALA A 15 -19.81 -25.15 -54.69
N PRO A 16 -20.74 -25.88 -55.36
CA PRO A 16 -22.14 -25.53 -55.33
C PRO A 16 -22.63 -25.38 -53.88
N ASN A 17 -23.22 -24.22 -53.54
CA ASN A 17 -23.69 -23.88 -52.19
C ASN A 17 -22.61 -23.81 -51.10
N LYS A 18 -21.32 -23.48 -51.49
CA LYS A 18 -20.22 -23.26 -50.58
C LYS A 18 -19.41 -22.06 -51.00
N TYR A 19 -19.51 -20.99 -50.18
CA TYR A 19 -18.78 -19.74 -50.39
C TYR A 19 -17.88 -19.47 -49.19
N ARG A 20 -16.68 -18.93 -49.42
CA ARG A 20 -15.65 -18.74 -48.42
C ARG A 20 -15.16 -17.30 -48.40
N LEU A 21 -15.10 -16.70 -47.20
CA LEU A 21 -14.33 -15.52 -46.91
C LEU A 21 -12.99 -15.91 -46.29
N LYS A 22 -11.93 -15.29 -46.77
CA LYS A 22 -10.60 -15.39 -46.20
C LYS A 22 -10.30 -14.09 -45.45
N ILE A 23 -9.96 -14.21 -44.18
CA ILE A 23 -9.70 -13.10 -43.26
C ILE A 23 -8.27 -13.20 -42.78
N SER A 24 -7.47 -12.15 -42.95
CA SER A 24 -6.12 -12.06 -42.39
C SER A 24 -6.07 -10.95 -41.35
N GLU A 25 -5.74 -11.30 -40.12
CA GLU A 25 -5.61 -10.38 -39.01
C GLU A 25 -4.25 -10.62 -38.34
N ASN A 26 -3.40 -9.59 -38.28
CA ASN A 26 -2.06 -9.67 -37.65
C ASN A 26 -1.14 -10.78 -38.18
N GLY A 27 -1.28 -11.14 -39.48
CA GLY A 27 -0.48 -12.20 -40.11
C GLY A 27 -1.09 -13.61 -40.00
N GLU A 28 -2.10 -13.80 -39.13
CA GLU A 28 -2.87 -15.06 -39.09
C GLU A 28 -4.00 -15.02 -40.10
N THR A 29 -4.19 -16.11 -40.82
CA THR A 29 -5.25 -16.21 -41.82
C THR A 29 -6.26 -17.29 -41.44
N ARG A 30 -7.53 -16.91 -41.37
CA ARG A 30 -8.67 -17.83 -41.13
C ARG A 30 -9.67 -17.76 -42.26
N SER A 31 -10.45 -18.82 -42.45
CA SER A 31 -11.52 -18.88 -43.44
C SER A 31 -12.86 -19.17 -42.79
N ILE A 32 -13.91 -18.47 -43.25
CA ILE A 32 -15.29 -18.70 -42.84
C ILE A 32 -16.07 -19.12 -44.08
N CYS A 33 -16.86 -20.22 -43.96
CA CYS A 33 -17.68 -20.74 -45.04
C CYS A 33 -19.16 -20.42 -44.83
N PHE A 34 -19.85 -20.14 -45.95
CA PHE A 34 -21.26 -19.83 -46.01
C PHE A 34 -21.98 -20.71 -47.06
N ARG A 35 -23.30 -20.85 -46.98
CA ARG A 35 -24.06 -21.66 -47.91
C ARG A 35 -24.43 -20.87 -49.17
N THR A 36 -24.65 -19.56 -49.05
CA THR A 36 -25.03 -18.71 -50.17
C THR A 36 -24.02 -17.57 -50.35
N TYR A 37 -23.99 -17.03 -51.60
CA TYR A 37 -23.18 -15.83 -51.88
C TYR A 37 -23.64 -14.62 -51.10
N GLU A 38 -24.96 -14.46 -50.93
CA GLU A 38 -25.61 -13.37 -50.21
C GLU A 38 -25.24 -13.36 -48.75
N GLU A 39 -25.26 -14.56 -48.10
CA GLU A 39 -24.80 -14.68 -46.68
C GLU A 39 -23.33 -14.27 -46.54
N ALA A 40 -22.46 -14.69 -47.44
CA ALA A 40 -21.05 -14.34 -47.42
C ALA A 40 -20.83 -12.84 -47.63
N GLU A 41 -21.55 -12.21 -48.58
CA GLU A 41 -21.48 -10.74 -48.81
C GLU A 41 -22.01 -9.95 -47.63
N LEU A 42 -23.11 -10.39 -47.00
CA LEU A 42 -23.66 -9.77 -45.81
C LEU A 42 -22.72 -9.87 -44.62
N ALA A 43 -22.09 -11.04 -44.43
CA ALA A 43 -21.09 -11.23 -43.39
C ALA A 43 -19.83 -10.37 -43.64
N LYS A 44 -19.40 -10.24 -44.91
CA LYS A 44 -18.30 -9.37 -45.31
C LYS A 44 -18.60 -7.89 -45.08
N ALA A 45 -19.81 -7.44 -45.41
CA ALA A 45 -20.26 -6.09 -45.13
C ALA A 45 -20.27 -5.82 -43.60
N ARG A 46 -20.86 -6.70 -42.80
CA ARG A 46 -20.85 -6.59 -41.33
C ARG A 46 -19.43 -6.53 -40.77
N LEU A 47 -18.53 -7.40 -41.22
CA LEU A 47 -17.14 -7.37 -40.81
C LEU A 47 -16.41 -6.09 -41.20
N ARG A 48 -16.74 -5.51 -42.36
CA ARG A 48 -16.22 -4.20 -42.80
C ARG A 48 -16.80 -3.04 -41.97
N ASP A 49 -18.08 -3.06 -41.66
CA ASP A 49 -18.73 -2.08 -40.83
C ASP A 49 -18.21 -2.16 -39.36
N ASP A 50 -17.98 -3.37 -38.83
CA ASP A 50 -17.32 -3.58 -37.54
C ASP A 50 -15.89 -3.03 -37.54
N ILE A 51 -15.17 -3.11 -38.65
CA ILE A 51 -13.83 -2.51 -38.82
C ILE A 51 -13.91 -0.98 -38.94
N ALA A 52 -14.86 -0.47 -39.72
CA ALA A 52 -15.04 0.97 -39.92
C ALA A 52 -15.56 1.67 -38.66
N SER A 53 -16.35 0.98 -37.83
CA SER A 53 -16.86 1.47 -36.57
C SER A 53 -15.87 1.30 -35.39
N GLN A 54 -14.79 0.54 -35.55
CA GLN A 54 -13.73 0.45 -34.56
C GLN A 54 -12.85 1.70 -34.63
N GLN A 55 -13.19 2.68 -33.83
CA GLN A 55 -12.27 3.79 -33.55
C GLN A 55 -10.95 3.20 -33.05
N VAL A 56 -9.86 3.43 -33.79
CA VAL A 56 -8.53 2.91 -33.45
C VAL A 56 -7.95 3.80 -32.38
N TYR A 57 -8.09 3.39 -31.13
CA TYR A 57 -7.49 4.11 -30.00
C TYR A 57 -6.00 3.84 -29.91
N THR A 58 -5.21 4.89 -29.72
CA THR A 58 -3.79 4.81 -29.37
C THR A 58 -3.61 4.55 -27.87
N ILE A 59 -2.43 4.07 -27.50
CA ILE A 59 -2.06 3.90 -26.07
C ILE A 59 -2.07 5.25 -25.35
N GLY A 60 -1.62 6.34 -26.00
CA GLY A 60 -1.63 7.70 -25.43
C GLY A 60 -3.05 8.20 -25.12
N GLU A 61 -4.00 8.00 -26.06
CA GLU A 61 -5.41 8.32 -25.81
C GLU A 61 -6.00 7.50 -24.65
N ALA A 62 -5.67 6.21 -24.58
CA ALA A 62 -6.11 5.36 -23.48
C ALA A 62 -5.52 5.80 -22.14
N ILE A 63 -4.23 6.19 -22.09
CA ILE A 63 -3.60 6.74 -20.89
C ILE A 63 -4.31 8.03 -20.45
N SER A 64 -4.59 8.93 -21.38
CA SER A 64 -5.28 10.21 -21.11
C SER A 64 -6.67 9.97 -20.53
N GLN A 65 -7.47 9.11 -21.16
CA GLN A 65 -8.82 8.77 -20.67
C GLN A 65 -8.77 8.01 -19.33
N PHE A 66 -7.81 7.12 -19.14
CA PHE A 66 -7.61 6.44 -17.85
C PHE A 66 -7.27 7.41 -16.73
N CYS A 67 -6.40 8.38 -16.99
CA CYS A 67 -6.04 9.44 -16.05
C CYS A 67 -7.23 10.34 -15.70
N ALA A 68 -8.04 10.74 -16.69
CA ALA A 68 -9.27 11.50 -16.49
C ALA A 68 -10.27 10.70 -15.63
N HIS A 69 -10.48 9.43 -15.94
CA HIS A 69 -11.33 8.55 -15.13
C HIS A 69 -10.86 8.43 -13.67
N LEU A 70 -9.55 8.34 -13.43
CA LEU A 70 -9.00 8.30 -12.08
C LEU A 70 -9.26 9.60 -11.30
N ALA A 71 -9.15 10.74 -11.97
CA ALA A 71 -9.40 12.05 -11.36
C ALA A 71 -10.90 12.25 -11.04
N GLU A 72 -11.76 12.04 -12.04
CA GLU A 72 -13.19 12.35 -11.96
C GLU A 72 -13.98 11.33 -11.11
N THR A 73 -13.82 10.03 -11.43
CA THR A 73 -14.66 8.99 -10.82
C THR A 73 -14.13 8.55 -9.45
N ARG A 74 -12.81 8.59 -9.24
CA ARG A 74 -12.19 8.12 -7.99
C ARG A 74 -11.67 9.24 -7.10
N GLY A 75 -11.76 10.49 -7.51
CA GLY A 75 -11.28 11.63 -6.74
C GLY A 75 -9.79 11.54 -6.40
N ILE A 76 -8.98 10.96 -7.28
CA ILE A 76 -7.54 10.83 -7.06
C ILE A 76 -6.87 12.18 -7.29
N LYS A 77 -5.99 12.56 -6.35
CA LYS A 77 -5.26 13.83 -6.41
C LYS A 77 -4.45 13.96 -7.71
N ALA A 78 -4.39 15.18 -8.23
CA ALA A 78 -3.71 15.49 -9.50
C ALA A 78 -2.26 15.00 -9.55
N GLU A 79 -1.50 15.13 -8.45
CA GLU A 79 -0.12 14.64 -8.39
C GLU A 79 -0.03 13.10 -8.55
N SER A 80 -1.03 12.37 -8.02
CA SER A 80 -1.08 10.90 -8.15
C SER A 80 -1.50 10.48 -9.54
N VAL A 81 -2.33 11.28 -10.22
CA VAL A 81 -2.71 11.06 -11.62
C VAL A 81 -1.50 11.30 -12.53
N ALA A 82 -0.81 12.44 -12.36
CA ALA A 82 0.41 12.75 -13.10
C ALA A 82 1.50 11.69 -12.90
N TRP A 83 1.67 11.22 -11.66
CA TRP A 83 2.58 10.10 -11.37
C TRP A 83 2.16 8.82 -12.11
N THR A 84 0.87 8.52 -12.18
CA THR A 84 0.36 7.33 -12.90
C THR A 84 0.65 7.42 -14.38
N ALA A 85 0.44 8.57 -15.02
CA ALA A 85 0.80 8.81 -16.41
C ALA A 85 2.31 8.57 -16.65
N ALA A 86 3.17 9.19 -15.83
CA ALA A 86 4.62 9.04 -15.91
C ALA A 86 5.10 7.58 -15.73
N GLN A 87 4.36 6.75 -14.95
CA GLN A 87 4.70 5.32 -14.84
C GLN A 87 4.30 4.49 -16.07
N LEU A 88 3.54 5.04 -17.01
CA LEU A 88 3.10 4.38 -18.25
C LEU A 88 3.88 4.83 -19.48
N GLU A 89 4.76 5.84 -19.39
CA GLU A 89 5.60 6.39 -20.47
C GLU A 89 6.49 5.36 -21.19
N TRP A 90 6.71 4.18 -20.60
CA TRP A 90 7.46 3.10 -21.25
C TRP A 90 6.67 2.36 -22.33
N LEU A 91 5.37 2.59 -22.41
CA LEU A 91 4.51 2.06 -23.46
C LEU A 91 4.62 2.95 -24.71
N PRO A 92 4.55 2.37 -25.92
CA PRO A 92 4.62 3.13 -27.17
C PRO A 92 3.34 3.95 -27.39
N GLU A 93 3.36 5.23 -27.03
CA GLU A 93 2.21 6.13 -26.99
C GLU A 93 1.42 6.18 -28.30
N ASN A 94 2.13 6.21 -29.45
CA ASN A 94 1.53 6.31 -30.78
C ASN A 94 1.06 4.96 -31.35
N ALA A 95 1.29 3.85 -30.65
CA ALA A 95 0.83 2.54 -31.11
C ALA A 95 -0.67 2.36 -30.80
N SER A 96 -1.37 1.67 -31.70
CA SER A 96 -2.74 1.24 -31.42
C SER A 96 -2.77 0.23 -30.28
N LEU A 97 -3.77 0.32 -29.38
CA LEU A 97 -4.01 -0.66 -28.32
C LEU A 97 -4.08 -2.08 -28.89
N ALA A 98 -4.79 -2.27 -30.01
CA ALA A 98 -4.96 -3.56 -30.66
C ALA A 98 -3.66 -4.10 -31.30
N SER A 99 -2.67 -3.25 -31.55
CA SER A 99 -1.38 -3.66 -32.15
C SER A 99 -0.44 -4.33 -31.17
N ILE A 100 -0.73 -4.26 -29.87
CA ILE A 100 0.06 -4.91 -28.81
C ILE A 100 -0.56 -6.29 -28.54
N ASN A 101 0.09 -7.32 -29.04
CA ASN A 101 -0.20 -8.71 -28.68
C ASN A 101 0.64 -9.13 -27.47
N GLN A 102 0.43 -10.36 -26.99
CA GLN A 102 1.15 -10.90 -25.82
C GLN A 102 2.66 -10.87 -26.01
N GLU A 103 3.18 -11.31 -27.15
CA GLU A 103 4.61 -11.34 -27.46
C GLU A 103 5.25 -9.95 -27.39
N LYS A 104 4.58 -8.94 -27.97
CA LYS A 104 5.03 -7.53 -27.86
C LYS A 104 4.99 -7.03 -26.42
N ALA A 105 3.96 -7.39 -25.65
CA ALA A 105 3.84 -7.00 -24.24
C ALA A 105 4.98 -7.59 -23.40
N GLU A 106 5.32 -8.86 -23.61
CA GLU A 106 6.46 -9.53 -22.97
C GLU A 106 7.79 -8.87 -23.36
N LYS A 107 7.99 -8.56 -24.64
CA LYS A 107 9.18 -7.88 -25.14
C LYS A 107 9.32 -6.48 -24.52
N LEU A 108 8.27 -5.66 -24.57
CA LEU A 108 8.25 -4.33 -23.95
C LEU A 108 8.58 -4.38 -22.46
N TYR A 109 7.99 -5.35 -21.74
CA TYR A 109 8.27 -5.49 -20.32
C TYR A 109 9.71 -5.94 -20.05
N LYS A 110 10.26 -6.86 -20.84
CA LYS A 110 11.66 -7.28 -20.76
C LYS A 110 12.59 -6.10 -21.00
N GLU A 111 12.35 -5.31 -22.06
CA GLU A 111 13.10 -4.09 -22.36
C GLU A 111 13.08 -3.10 -21.19
N LEU A 112 11.91 -2.88 -20.59
CA LEU A 112 11.78 -2.03 -19.39
C LEU A 112 12.68 -2.48 -18.23
N THR A 113 12.93 -3.78 -18.06
CA THR A 113 13.75 -4.29 -16.95
C THR A 113 15.24 -4.18 -17.17
N VAL A 114 15.68 -4.10 -18.43
CA VAL A 114 17.11 -4.06 -18.80
C VAL A 114 17.57 -2.68 -19.28
N THR A 115 16.64 -1.76 -19.52
CA THR A 115 16.96 -0.40 -19.95
C THR A 115 17.25 0.49 -18.74
N PRO A 116 18.46 1.10 -18.67
CA PRO A 116 18.79 2.02 -17.58
C PRO A 116 17.89 3.26 -17.61
N ASN A 117 17.53 3.74 -16.42
CA ASN A 117 16.80 5.00 -16.30
C ASN A 117 17.66 6.16 -16.78
N PRO A 118 17.19 7.00 -17.73
CA PRO A 118 17.99 8.07 -18.32
C PRO A 118 18.54 9.09 -17.32
N ARG A 119 17.82 9.34 -16.20
CA ARG A 119 18.22 10.31 -15.17
C ARG A 119 19.28 9.76 -14.21
N THR A 120 19.26 8.45 -13.93
CA THR A 120 20.09 7.87 -12.87
C THR A 120 21.17 6.92 -13.39
N GLY A 121 21.10 6.53 -14.67
CA GLY A 121 21.95 5.50 -15.29
C GLY A 121 21.78 4.10 -14.69
N LYS A 122 20.81 3.90 -13.78
CA LYS A 122 20.59 2.62 -13.08
C LYS A 122 19.35 1.90 -13.61
N LEU A 123 19.39 0.57 -13.56
CA LEU A 123 18.23 -0.26 -13.85
C LEU A 123 17.10 0.02 -12.84
N LEU A 124 15.86 -0.18 -13.27
CA LEU A 124 14.71 -0.05 -12.38
C LEU A 124 14.72 -1.14 -11.31
N ALA A 125 14.41 -0.74 -10.08
CA ALA A 125 14.22 -1.72 -9.01
C ALA A 125 13.04 -2.64 -9.31
N THR A 126 13.13 -3.92 -8.92
CA THR A 126 12.11 -4.95 -9.14
C THR A 126 10.70 -4.50 -8.73
N ALA A 127 10.58 -3.83 -7.58
CA ALA A 127 9.28 -3.31 -7.13
C ALA A 127 8.71 -2.23 -8.09
N THR A 128 9.58 -1.43 -8.72
CA THR A 128 9.18 -0.36 -9.65
C THR A 128 8.66 -0.93 -10.95
N HIS A 129 9.42 -1.82 -11.61
CA HIS A 129 8.95 -2.38 -12.88
C HIS A 129 7.74 -3.33 -12.69
N HIS A 130 7.63 -4.06 -11.55
CA HIS A 130 6.39 -4.78 -11.23
C HIS A 130 5.19 -3.83 -11.04
N GLY A 131 5.41 -2.64 -10.43
CA GLY A 131 4.38 -1.62 -10.32
C GLY A 131 3.91 -1.11 -11.68
N ARG A 132 4.86 -0.83 -12.60
CA ARG A 132 4.59 -0.40 -13.97
C ARG A 132 3.82 -1.46 -14.76
N LEU A 133 4.20 -2.74 -14.66
CA LEU A 133 3.45 -3.83 -15.27
C LEU A 133 2.01 -3.91 -14.73
N GLY A 134 1.84 -3.76 -13.39
CA GLY A 134 0.52 -3.71 -12.78
C GLY A 134 -0.33 -2.52 -13.26
N LEU A 135 0.29 -1.39 -13.56
CA LEU A 135 -0.39 -0.23 -14.15
C LEU A 135 -0.79 -0.48 -15.60
N ALA A 136 0.06 -1.08 -16.42
CA ALA A 136 -0.27 -1.46 -17.79
C ALA A 136 -1.45 -2.43 -17.84
N ARG A 137 -1.50 -3.43 -16.95
CA ARG A 137 -2.66 -4.32 -16.83
C ARG A 137 -3.94 -3.56 -16.54
N ARG A 138 -3.93 -2.63 -15.58
CA ARG A 138 -5.09 -1.82 -15.21
C ARG A 138 -5.51 -0.86 -16.33
N LEU A 139 -4.57 -0.32 -17.09
CA LEU A 139 -4.86 0.49 -18.26
C LEU A 139 -5.67 -0.31 -19.30
N TYR A 140 -5.21 -1.53 -19.62
CA TYR A 140 -5.93 -2.38 -20.58
C TYR A 140 -7.26 -2.91 -20.02
N GLU A 141 -7.37 -3.20 -18.74
CA GLU A 141 -8.65 -3.53 -18.08
C GLU A 141 -9.64 -2.37 -18.18
N PHE A 142 -9.16 -1.13 -18.02
CA PHE A 142 -9.97 0.06 -18.23
C PHE A 142 -10.37 0.19 -19.71
N ALA A 143 -9.43 0.06 -20.65
CA ALA A 143 -9.67 0.15 -22.08
C ALA A 143 -10.71 -0.88 -22.56
N ILE A 144 -10.67 -2.11 -22.03
CA ILE A 144 -11.70 -3.14 -22.29
C ILE A 144 -13.07 -2.70 -21.80
N LYS A 145 -13.17 -2.12 -20.60
CA LYS A 145 -14.44 -1.64 -20.03
C LYS A 145 -15.04 -0.43 -20.77
N GLN A 146 -14.20 0.26 -21.54
CA GLN A 146 -14.60 1.40 -22.39
C GLN A 146 -14.70 1.00 -23.86
N ASP A 147 -14.72 -0.30 -24.18
CA ASP A 147 -14.80 -0.85 -25.54
C ASP A 147 -13.70 -0.35 -26.49
N MET A 148 -12.55 0.15 -25.95
CA MET A 148 -11.41 0.63 -26.73
C MET A 148 -10.55 -0.52 -27.27
N CYS A 149 -10.56 -1.68 -26.63
CA CYS A 149 -9.89 -2.92 -27.08
C CYS A 149 -10.58 -4.16 -26.50
N ARG A 150 -10.29 -5.32 -27.09
CA ARG A 150 -10.96 -6.59 -26.70
C ARG A 150 -10.18 -7.40 -25.67
N ASN A 151 -8.85 -7.29 -25.68
CA ASN A 151 -7.97 -8.16 -24.89
C ASN A 151 -6.93 -7.36 -24.10
N ASN A 152 -6.48 -7.92 -22.97
CA ASN A 152 -5.38 -7.38 -22.19
C ASN A 152 -4.09 -8.18 -22.45
N PRO A 153 -3.17 -7.69 -23.29
CA PRO A 153 -1.94 -8.42 -23.64
C PRO A 153 -0.96 -8.56 -22.48
N PHE A 154 -1.11 -7.73 -21.43
CA PHE A 154 -0.26 -7.78 -20.24
C PHE A 154 -0.78 -8.73 -19.16
N ALA A 155 -2.00 -9.31 -19.30
CA ALA A 155 -2.61 -10.15 -18.26
C ALA A 155 -1.73 -11.36 -17.89
N SER A 156 -1.19 -12.05 -18.91
CA SER A 156 -0.37 -13.25 -18.76
C SER A 156 1.14 -12.98 -18.60
N VAL A 157 1.61 -11.74 -18.81
CA VAL A 157 3.04 -11.40 -18.69
C VAL A 157 3.54 -11.67 -17.28
N THR A 158 4.51 -12.57 -17.14
CA THR A 158 5.07 -12.93 -15.83
C THR A 158 6.03 -11.87 -15.31
N PRO A 159 5.87 -11.38 -14.06
CA PRO A 159 6.79 -10.43 -13.49
C PRO A 159 8.19 -11.00 -13.28
N ILE A 160 9.25 -10.28 -13.70
CA ILE A 160 10.65 -10.70 -13.60
C ILE A 160 11.22 -10.34 -12.22
N GLY A 161 11.90 -11.30 -11.58
CA GLY A 161 12.58 -11.11 -10.29
C GLY A 161 11.65 -11.14 -9.07
N ARG A 162 12.23 -11.21 -7.88
CA ARG A 162 11.49 -11.24 -6.61
C ARG A 162 11.49 -9.86 -5.96
N LYS A 163 10.33 -9.37 -5.53
CA LYS A 163 10.24 -8.17 -4.69
C LYS A 163 10.84 -8.47 -3.33
N ARG A 164 11.68 -7.55 -2.83
CA ARG A 164 12.04 -7.56 -1.42
C ARG A 164 10.81 -7.23 -0.59
N VAL A 165 10.53 -8.03 0.43
CA VAL A 165 9.45 -7.80 1.38
C VAL A 165 10.01 -7.02 2.58
N GLY A 166 9.28 -5.99 3.01
CA GLY A 166 9.67 -5.15 4.14
C GLY A 166 10.78 -4.14 3.82
N LYS A 167 11.08 -3.32 4.80
CA LYS A 167 12.20 -2.38 4.79
C LYS A 167 13.21 -2.81 5.85
N PRO A 168 14.52 -2.58 5.66
CA PRO A 168 15.51 -2.84 6.71
C PRO A 168 15.08 -2.13 8.00
N GLN A 169 15.16 -2.82 9.12
CA GLN A 169 14.87 -2.27 10.45
C GLN A 169 16.16 -2.23 11.27
N LEU A 170 16.20 -1.39 12.29
CA LEU A 170 17.25 -1.40 13.30
C LEU A 170 17.08 -2.63 14.19
N ARG A 171 18.20 -3.18 14.66
CA ARG A 171 18.19 -4.16 15.74
C ARG A 171 17.85 -3.46 17.07
N ILE A 172 17.55 -4.22 18.12
CA ILE A 172 17.12 -3.65 19.40
C ILE A 172 18.18 -2.72 20.00
N ASP A 173 19.44 -3.11 19.99
CA ASP A 173 20.56 -2.30 20.47
C ASP A 173 20.77 -1.02 19.63
N GLU A 174 20.66 -1.12 18.32
CA GLU A 174 20.70 0.01 17.40
C GLU A 174 19.51 0.96 17.62
N ALA A 175 18.31 0.39 17.84
CA ALA A 175 17.12 1.17 18.13
C ALA A 175 17.22 1.95 19.43
N ARG A 176 17.80 1.35 20.48
CA ARG A 176 18.07 2.03 21.76
C ARG A 176 19.04 3.20 21.59
N ARG A 177 20.13 3.02 20.84
CA ARG A 177 21.08 4.12 20.55
C ARG A 177 20.40 5.24 19.73
N PHE A 178 19.60 4.86 18.74
CA PHE A 178 18.81 5.82 17.96
C PHE A 178 17.84 6.60 18.84
N GLU A 179 17.08 5.92 19.69
CA GLU A 179 16.14 6.51 20.63
C GLU A 179 16.82 7.48 21.61
N GLN A 180 17.91 7.05 22.25
CA GLN A 180 18.68 7.86 23.19
C GLN A 180 19.19 9.15 22.52
N LYS A 181 19.79 9.05 21.32
CA LYS A 181 20.27 10.21 20.57
C LYS A 181 19.12 11.12 20.14
N ALA A 182 18.00 10.56 19.73
CA ALA A 182 16.83 11.35 19.34
C ALA A 182 16.19 12.08 20.53
N ILE A 183 16.17 11.47 21.74
CA ILE A 183 15.71 12.10 22.99
C ILE A 183 16.64 13.27 23.37
N GLU A 184 17.97 13.06 23.34
CA GLU A 184 18.95 14.10 23.61
C GLU A 184 18.74 15.34 22.69
N LEU A 185 18.59 15.12 21.39
CA LEU A 185 18.37 16.18 20.43
C LEU A 185 16.99 16.85 20.60
N ALA A 186 15.95 16.08 20.91
CA ALA A 186 14.64 16.64 21.19
C ALA A 186 14.65 17.51 22.44
N GLN A 187 15.38 17.13 23.51
CA GLN A 187 15.63 17.95 24.68
C GLN A 187 16.37 19.23 24.35
N ALA A 188 17.25 19.21 23.36
CA ALA A 188 17.93 20.40 22.83
C ALA A 188 17.06 21.23 21.87
N GLY A 189 15.77 20.85 21.64
CA GLY A 189 14.83 21.60 20.82
C GLY A 189 14.77 21.18 19.34
N ASP A 190 15.29 20.01 18.99
CA ASP A 190 15.16 19.45 17.65
C ASP A 190 13.77 18.82 17.47
N ALA A 191 12.86 19.57 16.90
CA ALA A 191 11.48 19.13 16.61
C ALA A 191 11.43 17.92 15.68
N ALA A 192 12.36 17.78 14.73
CA ALA A 192 12.39 16.64 13.81
C ALA A 192 12.81 15.34 14.51
N ALA A 193 13.70 15.43 15.51
CA ALA A 193 14.08 14.31 16.36
C ALA A 193 12.86 13.80 17.17
N LEU A 194 12.08 14.71 17.75
CA LEU A 194 10.82 14.36 18.41
C LEU A 194 9.83 13.71 17.44
N GLY A 195 9.71 14.23 16.21
CA GLY A 195 8.90 13.62 15.16
C GLY A 195 9.32 12.19 14.83
N ALA A 196 10.63 11.91 14.79
CA ALA A 196 11.17 10.56 14.57
C ALA A 196 10.88 9.61 15.75
N LEU A 197 10.93 10.10 16.99
CA LEU A 197 10.52 9.35 18.19
C LEU A 197 9.04 8.95 18.13
N LEU A 198 8.17 9.86 17.67
CA LEU A 198 6.75 9.53 17.48
C LEU A 198 6.52 8.46 16.39
N MET A 199 7.37 8.43 15.36
CA MET A 199 7.32 7.35 14.36
C MET A 199 7.74 6.00 14.97
N LEU A 200 8.73 6.00 15.85
CA LEU A 200 9.22 4.79 16.52
C LEU A 200 8.24 4.31 17.61
N HIS A 201 7.80 5.19 18.49
CA HIS A 201 6.97 4.81 19.64
C HIS A 201 5.48 4.67 19.34
N LEU A 202 4.94 5.43 18.40
CA LEU A 202 3.51 5.43 18.06
C LEU A 202 3.23 4.84 16.67
N GLY A 203 4.25 4.46 15.93
CA GLY A 203 4.09 3.91 14.59
C GLY A 203 3.48 4.90 13.59
N LEU A 204 3.65 6.22 13.78
CA LEU A 204 3.11 7.22 12.88
C LEU A 204 3.78 7.17 11.50
N ARG A 205 2.99 7.44 10.45
CA ARG A 205 3.54 7.68 9.11
C ARG A 205 4.22 9.05 9.06
N GLN A 206 5.28 9.20 8.25
CA GLN A 206 5.95 10.51 8.10
C GLN A 206 4.97 11.64 7.73
N GLY A 207 3.99 11.39 6.86
CA GLY A 207 2.98 12.40 6.51
C GLY A 207 1.98 12.68 7.64
N GLU A 208 1.76 11.74 8.54
CA GLU A 208 0.97 11.96 9.75
C GLU A 208 1.73 12.85 10.73
N VAL A 209 3.03 12.63 10.94
CA VAL A 209 3.89 13.50 11.76
C VAL A 209 4.00 14.90 11.14
N ALA A 210 4.25 14.96 9.83
CA ALA A 210 4.42 16.23 9.10
C ALA A 210 3.22 17.18 9.21
N ALA A 211 2.01 16.65 9.39
CA ALA A 211 0.78 17.41 9.43
C ALA A 211 0.27 17.71 10.85
N ARG A 212 1.05 17.45 11.90
CA ARG A 212 0.61 17.66 13.30
C ARG A 212 0.76 19.12 13.68
N ILE A 213 -0.28 19.64 14.38
CA ILE A 213 -0.33 20.98 14.96
C ILE A 213 -0.56 20.87 16.47
N ALA A 214 -0.39 21.95 17.21
CA ALA A 214 -0.55 21.97 18.67
C ALA A 214 -1.92 21.46 19.13
N ARG A 215 -3.00 21.76 18.40
CA ARG A 215 -4.38 21.32 18.69
C ARG A 215 -4.55 19.79 18.64
N ASP A 216 -3.65 19.06 17.98
CA ASP A 216 -3.71 17.59 17.90
C ASP A 216 -3.21 16.91 19.19
N VAL A 217 -2.59 17.67 20.11
CA VAL A 217 -2.12 17.20 21.41
C VAL A 217 -3.14 17.54 22.46
N ASP A 218 -3.60 16.56 23.22
CA ASP A 218 -4.71 16.68 24.16
C ASP A 218 -4.34 16.00 25.50
N ASP A 219 -5.17 16.20 26.53
CA ASP A 219 -5.03 15.58 27.85
C ASP A 219 -3.61 15.76 28.42
N GLU A 220 -3.15 17.01 28.49
CA GLU A 220 -1.81 17.36 29.00
C GLU A 220 -0.68 16.56 28.33
N GLY A 221 -0.77 16.34 27.05
CA GLY A 221 0.22 15.59 26.27
C GLY A 221 0.12 14.06 26.34
N ARG A 222 -0.91 13.52 27.02
CA ARG A 222 -1.14 12.06 27.09
C ARG A 222 -1.71 11.48 25.82
N VAL A 223 -2.38 12.30 25.00
CA VAL A 223 -3.07 11.87 23.80
C VAL A 223 -2.61 12.69 22.59
N LEU A 224 -2.29 11.97 21.51
CA LEU A 224 -2.04 12.57 20.20
C LEU A 224 -3.12 12.12 19.23
N TRP A 225 -3.82 13.08 18.65
CA TRP A 225 -4.83 12.84 17.63
C TRP A 225 -4.23 12.77 16.23
N VAL A 226 -4.71 11.82 15.44
CA VAL A 226 -4.49 11.76 13.99
C VAL A 226 -5.84 11.99 13.31
N PRO A 227 -6.22 13.23 12.99
CA PRO A 227 -7.57 13.56 12.50
C PRO A 227 -7.80 13.11 11.06
N SER A 228 -6.74 12.90 10.26
CA SER A 228 -6.84 12.53 8.85
C SER A 228 -5.62 11.75 8.39
N GLY A 229 -5.73 11.03 7.28
CA GLY A 229 -4.62 10.34 6.65
C GLY A 229 -5.03 9.64 5.36
N LYS A 230 -4.12 8.87 4.78
CA LYS A 230 -4.27 8.22 3.46
C LYS A 230 -5.41 7.20 3.38
N THR A 231 -5.84 6.63 4.52
CA THR A 231 -6.85 5.56 4.59
C THR A 231 -8.01 5.97 5.48
N LYS A 232 -9.20 5.37 5.29
CA LYS A 232 -10.37 5.58 6.15
C LYS A 232 -10.06 5.32 7.63
N ASN A 233 -9.19 4.36 7.93
CA ASN A 233 -8.78 3.97 9.29
C ASN A 233 -7.61 4.81 9.84
N ALA A 234 -7.23 5.90 9.16
CA ALA A 234 -6.15 6.77 9.63
C ALA A 234 -6.56 7.59 10.86
N ARG A 235 -7.85 7.92 11.00
CA ARG A 235 -8.39 8.66 12.16
C ARG A 235 -8.25 7.83 13.41
N ARG A 236 -7.44 8.30 14.37
CA ARG A 236 -7.22 7.58 15.64
C ARG A 236 -6.65 8.49 16.71
N ARG A 237 -6.84 8.04 17.96
CA ARG A 237 -6.19 8.59 19.14
C ARG A 237 -5.04 7.67 19.53
N LEU A 238 -3.92 8.24 19.88
CA LEU A 238 -2.73 7.50 20.29
C LEU A 238 -2.33 7.94 21.68
N LYS A 239 -2.12 6.97 22.59
CA LYS A 239 -1.58 7.25 23.91
C LYS A 239 -0.09 7.53 23.80
N VAL A 240 0.34 8.69 24.27
CA VAL A 240 1.74 9.12 24.23
C VAL A 240 2.48 8.48 25.41
N PRO A 241 3.62 7.81 25.18
CA PRO A 241 4.46 7.29 26.26
C PRO A 241 4.95 8.40 27.19
N GLU A 242 5.07 8.10 28.49
CA GLU A 242 5.48 9.08 29.51
C GLU A 242 6.84 9.74 29.18
N VAL A 243 7.78 9.00 28.59
CA VAL A 243 9.10 9.53 28.20
C VAL A 243 9.01 10.62 27.14
N LEU A 244 8.01 10.62 26.28
CA LEU A 244 7.83 11.61 25.21
C LEU A 244 6.92 12.77 25.61
N ARG A 245 6.12 12.62 26.66
CA ARG A 245 5.13 13.59 27.10
C ARG A 245 5.74 14.98 27.40
N PRO A 246 6.79 15.12 28.23
CA PRO A 246 7.38 16.42 28.52
C PRO A 246 7.99 17.09 27.28
N LEU A 247 8.59 16.28 26.37
CA LEU A 247 9.12 16.78 25.11
C LEU A 247 8.02 17.32 24.19
N LEU A 248 6.90 16.60 24.14
CA LEU A 248 5.76 16.98 23.32
C LEU A 248 5.07 18.24 23.86
N LEU A 249 4.88 18.36 25.17
CA LEU A 249 4.30 19.55 25.82
C LEU A 249 5.18 20.78 25.56
N ARG A 250 6.48 20.68 25.77
CA ARG A 250 7.42 21.77 25.47
C ARG A 250 7.36 22.17 24.00
N GLN A 251 7.25 21.20 23.07
CA GLN A 251 7.12 21.51 21.67
C GLN A 251 5.82 22.23 21.33
N VAL A 252 4.71 21.87 21.99
CA VAL A 252 3.42 22.57 21.87
C VAL A 252 3.54 24.01 22.36
N GLU A 253 4.16 24.21 23.52
CA GLU A 253 4.31 25.52 24.15
C GLU A 253 5.09 26.53 23.29
N ILE A 254 6.17 26.06 22.64
CA ILE A 254 7.02 26.94 21.79
C ILE A 254 6.53 27.06 20.35
N THR A 255 5.49 26.30 19.96
CA THR A 255 4.97 26.32 18.58
C THR A 255 3.81 27.32 18.47
N PRO A 256 3.86 28.29 17.55
CA PRO A 256 2.76 29.22 17.34
C PRO A 256 1.44 28.52 17.00
N PRO A 257 0.28 29.08 17.39
CA PRO A 257 -1.02 28.52 17.05
C PRO A 257 -1.17 28.30 15.55
N GLY A 258 -1.61 27.08 15.16
CA GLY A 258 -1.79 26.70 13.76
C GLY A 258 -0.50 26.30 13.01
N ALA A 259 0.67 26.53 13.58
CA ALA A 259 1.93 26.09 12.99
C ALA A 259 2.15 24.58 13.17
N LEU A 260 3.01 24.01 12.33
CA LEU A 260 3.37 22.58 12.38
C LEU A 260 4.31 22.29 13.55
N LEU A 261 4.01 21.25 14.33
CA LEU A 261 4.81 20.89 15.52
C LEU A 261 6.25 20.46 15.19
N PHE A 262 6.46 19.79 14.08
CA PHE A 262 7.73 19.12 13.80
C PHE A 262 8.46 19.65 12.58
N TYR A 263 8.08 20.86 12.14
CA TYR A 263 8.70 21.55 11.03
C TYR A 263 8.55 23.07 11.18
N LYS A 264 9.65 23.79 11.05
CA LYS A 264 9.68 25.26 11.25
C LYS A 264 9.27 26.07 10.02
N GLY A 265 8.92 25.44 8.89
CA GLY A 265 8.47 26.14 7.70
C GLY A 265 6.97 26.43 7.74
N GLU A 266 6.52 27.42 6.97
CA GLU A 266 5.12 27.85 6.88
C GLU A 266 4.21 26.84 6.19
N LYS A 267 4.75 25.98 5.33
CA LYS A 267 4.00 24.97 4.54
C LYS A 267 4.33 23.58 5.02
N VAL A 268 3.49 22.61 4.63
CA VAL A 268 3.78 21.19 4.86
C VAL A 268 5.19 20.86 4.35
N PRO A 269 6.02 20.17 5.15
CA PRO A 269 7.41 19.90 4.76
C PRO A 269 7.46 19.07 3.47
N PRO A 270 8.54 19.22 2.69
CA PRO A 270 8.78 18.38 1.53
C PRO A 270 8.68 16.89 1.87
N THR A 271 8.19 16.09 0.93
CA THR A 271 7.95 14.64 1.14
C THR A 271 9.19 13.88 1.65
N ASN A 272 10.38 14.36 1.34
CA ASN A 272 11.65 13.75 1.76
C ASN A 272 12.21 14.34 3.06
N TYR A 273 11.56 15.32 3.70
CA TYR A 273 12.07 15.97 4.91
C TYR A 273 12.38 14.98 6.02
N PHE A 274 11.38 14.23 6.49
CA PHE A 274 11.63 13.24 7.54
C PHE A 274 12.53 12.09 7.10
N TRP A 275 12.59 11.81 5.80
CA TRP A 275 13.55 10.83 5.29
C TRP A 275 14.99 11.29 5.51
N SER A 276 15.30 12.56 5.23
CA SER A 276 16.63 13.13 5.49
C SER A 276 16.92 13.24 6.99
N GLN A 277 15.94 13.64 7.80
CA GLN A 277 16.10 13.77 9.25
C GLN A 277 16.35 12.43 9.95
N VAL A 278 15.61 11.38 9.60
CA VAL A 278 15.84 10.04 10.15
C VAL A 278 17.24 9.53 9.80
N ARG A 279 17.70 9.76 8.56
CA ARG A 279 19.08 9.39 8.17
C ARG A 279 20.13 10.18 8.94
N ARG A 280 19.92 11.47 9.15
CA ARG A 280 20.78 12.31 9.99
C ARG A 280 20.86 11.75 11.41
N LEU A 281 19.71 11.40 12.00
CA LEU A 281 19.66 10.79 13.34
C LEU A 281 20.37 9.43 13.38
N CYS A 282 20.19 8.58 12.37
CA CYS A 282 20.95 7.33 12.27
C CYS A 282 22.47 7.55 12.26
N HIS A 283 22.93 8.54 11.51
CA HIS A 283 24.35 8.90 11.47
C HIS A 283 24.85 9.38 12.84
N LEU A 284 24.11 10.27 13.50
CA LEU A 284 24.47 10.80 14.82
C LEU A 284 24.39 9.74 15.94
N ALA A 285 23.59 8.70 15.77
CA ALA A 285 23.47 7.57 16.68
C ALA A 285 24.41 6.42 16.34
N GLU A 286 25.21 6.55 15.27
CA GLU A 286 26.13 5.52 14.77
C GLU A 286 25.43 4.17 14.52
N VAL A 287 24.27 4.24 13.86
CA VAL A 287 23.47 3.07 13.48
C VAL A 287 23.25 3.01 11.96
N PRO A 288 22.93 1.84 11.41
CA PRO A 288 22.62 1.69 10.00
C PRO A 288 21.52 2.65 9.53
N ALA A 289 21.70 3.24 8.35
CA ALA A 289 20.76 4.20 7.81
C ALA A 289 19.42 3.51 7.44
N VAL A 290 18.34 3.92 8.09
CA VAL A 290 16.96 3.47 7.82
C VAL A 290 16.08 4.63 7.34
N CYS A 291 14.87 4.30 6.92
CA CYS A 291 13.87 5.29 6.50
C CYS A 291 12.74 5.44 7.55
N PRO A 292 11.92 6.50 7.49
CA PRO A 292 10.78 6.69 8.40
C PRO A 292 9.85 5.49 8.46
N HIS A 293 9.62 4.82 7.32
CA HIS A 293 8.78 3.63 7.29
C HIS A 293 9.40 2.43 8.01
N SER A 294 10.73 2.38 8.11
CA SER A 294 11.44 1.38 8.90
C SER A 294 11.20 1.53 10.41
N LEU A 295 11.16 2.78 10.92
CA LEU A 295 10.85 3.05 12.35
C LEU A 295 9.43 2.59 12.69
N ARG A 296 8.47 2.91 11.81
CA ARG A 296 7.10 2.41 11.96
C ARG A 296 7.02 0.87 11.84
N GLY A 297 7.83 0.28 10.98
CA GLY A 297 7.96 -1.18 10.86
C GLY A 297 8.50 -1.80 12.13
N LEU A 298 9.55 -1.21 12.70
CA LEU A 298 10.13 -1.64 13.97
C LEU A 298 9.14 -1.52 15.13
N HIS A 299 8.37 -0.42 15.21
CA HIS A 299 7.27 -0.30 16.18
C HIS A 299 6.31 -1.51 16.11
N ALA A 300 5.89 -1.88 14.89
CA ALA A 300 5.00 -3.02 14.72
C ALA A 300 5.64 -4.35 15.15
N THR A 301 6.89 -4.57 14.81
CA THR A 301 7.65 -5.76 15.20
C THR A 301 7.77 -5.84 16.72
N LEU A 302 8.23 -4.77 17.36
CA LEU A 302 8.39 -4.74 18.84
C LEU A 302 7.05 -4.89 19.57
N ALA A 303 5.97 -4.32 19.06
CA ALA A 303 4.64 -4.49 19.65
C ALA A 303 4.16 -5.95 19.58
N LEU A 304 4.40 -6.63 18.44
CA LEU A 304 4.07 -8.05 18.29
C LEU A 304 4.94 -8.93 19.20
N GLU A 305 6.24 -8.67 19.28
CA GLU A 305 7.17 -9.36 20.20
C GLU A 305 6.79 -9.12 21.66
N GLY A 306 6.31 -7.91 22.00
CA GLY A 306 5.75 -7.58 23.32
C GLY A 306 4.37 -8.17 23.61
N GLY A 307 3.85 -9.06 22.74
CA GLY A 307 2.61 -9.82 22.95
C GLY A 307 1.34 -9.11 22.49
N ALA A 308 1.43 -7.95 21.82
CA ALA A 308 0.25 -7.34 21.23
C ALA A 308 -0.30 -8.20 20.08
N THR A 309 -1.63 -8.29 19.97
CA THR A 309 -2.25 -9.01 18.85
C THR A 309 -2.03 -8.25 17.54
N ALA A 310 -1.89 -8.98 16.45
CA ALA A 310 -1.67 -8.36 15.14
C ALA A 310 -2.85 -7.47 14.70
N ASP A 311 -4.08 -7.74 15.17
CA ASP A 311 -5.24 -6.86 14.97
C ASP A 311 -5.10 -5.55 15.75
N ALA A 312 -4.68 -5.61 17.02
CA ALA A 312 -4.41 -4.42 17.81
C ALA A 312 -3.32 -3.56 17.19
N VAL A 313 -2.22 -4.16 16.72
CA VAL A 313 -1.15 -3.46 15.98
C VAL A 313 -1.66 -2.86 14.69
N ALA A 314 -2.46 -3.60 13.90
CA ALA A 314 -3.06 -3.08 12.66
C ALA A 314 -3.94 -1.85 12.91
N ARG A 315 -4.78 -1.87 13.95
CA ARG A 315 -5.62 -0.73 14.36
C ARG A 315 -4.77 0.45 14.82
N ALA A 316 -3.78 0.23 15.70
CA ALA A 316 -2.86 1.26 16.18
C ALA A 316 -2.12 1.94 15.03
N LEU A 317 -1.72 1.17 14.03
CA LEU A 317 -1.09 1.68 12.82
C LEU A 317 -2.09 2.33 11.82
N GLY A 318 -3.39 2.12 11.96
CA GLY A 318 -4.38 2.56 10.98
C GLY A 318 -4.22 1.85 9.63
N HIS A 319 -4.00 0.54 9.64
CA HIS A 319 -4.01 -0.31 8.46
C HIS A 319 -5.46 -0.66 8.07
N GLY A 320 -5.73 -0.73 6.76
CA GLY A 320 -7.05 -1.09 6.25
C GLY A 320 -7.38 -2.59 6.38
N SER A 321 -6.37 -3.45 6.59
CA SER A 321 -6.53 -4.88 6.80
C SER A 321 -5.40 -5.48 7.62
N PHE A 322 -5.72 -6.51 8.38
CA PHE A 322 -4.78 -7.36 9.12
C PHE A 322 -3.70 -7.98 8.22
N SER A 323 -4.08 -8.43 7.02
CA SER A 323 -3.15 -9.07 6.08
C SER A 323 -1.96 -8.18 5.70
N MET A 324 -2.12 -6.85 5.76
CA MET A 324 -1.03 -5.92 5.51
C MET A 324 -0.01 -5.93 6.65
N THR A 325 -0.46 -6.00 7.91
CA THR A 325 0.42 -6.11 9.08
C THR A 325 1.13 -7.45 9.09
N ALA A 326 0.41 -8.55 8.88
CA ALA A 326 0.98 -9.88 8.84
C ALA A 326 2.04 -10.04 7.73
N ARG A 327 1.76 -9.53 6.52
CA ARG A 327 2.68 -9.64 5.37
C ARG A 327 3.98 -8.85 5.54
N HIS A 328 3.94 -7.72 6.26
CA HIS A 328 5.08 -6.80 6.33
C HIS A 328 5.89 -6.92 7.62
N TYR A 329 5.31 -7.45 8.72
CA TYR A 329 5.90 -7.39 10.05
C TYR A 329 5.94 -8.73 10.80
N ALA A 330 5.15 -9.71 10.38
CA ALA A 330 5.26 -11.05 10.94
C ALA A 330 6.41 -11.81 10.25
N SER A 331 7.61 -11.79 10.83
CA SER A 331 8.58 -12.84 10.54
C SER A 331 8.10 -14.14 11.19
N GLU A 332 8.35 -15.29 10.56
CA GLU A 332 7.98 -16.60 11.12
C GLU A 332 8.51 -16.78 12.55
N SER A 333 9.74 -16.31 12.81
CA SER A 333 10.37 -16.37 14.14
C SER A 333 9.67 -15.52 15.21
N SER A 334 9.14 -14.33 14.87
CA SER A 334 8.45 -13.46 15.84
C SER A 334 7.10 -14.04 16.27
N VAL A 335 6.41 -14.73 15.36
CA VAL A 335 5.13 -15.38 15.65
C VAL A 335 5.31 -16.63 16.53
N ASP A 336 6.35 -17.41 16.28
CA ASP A 336 6.61 -18.66 17.01
C ASP A 336 7.10 -18.38 18.44
N ASN A 337 8.00 -17.40 18.63
CA ASN A 337 8.47 -17.02 19.95
C ASN A 337 7.36 -16.43 20.83
N ALA A 338 6.52 -15.55 20.28
CA ALA A 338 5.41 -14.96 21.03
C ALA A 338 4.37 -16.02 21.45
N LYS A 339 4.10 -17.00 20.59
CA LYS A 339 3.19 -18.12 20.91
C LYS A 339 3.79 -19.04 21.96
N ALA A 340 5.03 -19.46 21.81
CA ALA A 340 5.71 -20.35 22.75
C ALA A 340 5.82 -19.74 24.15
N THR A 341 6.23 -18.48 24.25
CA THR A 341 6.32 -17.75 25.53
C THR A 341 4.96 -17.61 26.20
N LYS A 342 3.91 -17.27 25.43
CA LYS A 342 2.55 -17.12 25.97
C LYS A 342 1.95 -18.47 26.39
N VAL A 343 2.16 -19.53 25.64
CA VAL A 343 1.73 -20.89 26.03
C VAL A 343 2.47 -21.34 27.26
N SER A 344 3.79 -21.14 27.33
CA SER A 344 4.61 -21.49 28.51
C SER A 344 4.17 -20.73 29.75
N SER A 345 3.87 -19.41 29.64
CA SER A 345 3.36 -18.63 30.79
C SER A 345 1.97 -19.07 31.26
N LEU A 346 1.08 -19.46 30.35
CA LEU A 346 -0.26 -19.96 30.67
C LEU A 346 -0.24 -21.37 31.29
N LEU A 347 0.78 -22.16 30.97
CA LEU A 347 0.94 -23.52 31.52
C LEU A 347 1.74 -23.58 32.81
N GLY A 348 2.08 -22.45 33.45
CA GLY A 348 2.74 -22.38 34.73
C GLY A 348 4.23 -22.65 34.71
N GLY A 349 4.89 -22.53 33.56
CA GLY A 349 6.34 -22.56 33.47
C GLY A 349 6.96 -21.33 34.16
N GLN A 350 7.48 -21.48 35.36
CA GLN A 350 8.32 -20.48 36.04
C GLN A 350 9.63 -20.34 35.27
N GLY A 351 9.75 -19.27 34.52
CA GLY A 351 10.93 -18.90 33.75
C GLY A 351 10.99 -17.41 33.56
N ALA A 352 11.55 -16.75 34.55
CA ALA A 352 12.25 -15.46 34.58
C ALA A 352 11.81 -14.32 33.65
N ALA A 353 11.58 -13.20 34.30
CA ALA A 353 11.88 -11.81 33.96
C ALA A 353 10.70 -10.90 33.62
N ASP A 354 10.47 -10.02 34.53
CA ASP A 354 9.90 -8.67 34.47
C ASP A 354 9.50 -8.13 33.10
N GLY A 355 8.22 -8.30 32.77
CA GLY A 355 7.47 -7.45 31.82
C GLY A 355 6.38 -6.70 32.62
N PRO A 356 5.95 -5.50 32.20
CA PRO A 356 5.00 -4.70 32.95
C PRO A 356 3.69 -5.46 33.14
N LYS A 357 3.32 -5.69 34.39
CA LYS A 357 2.03 -6.27 34.79
C LYS A 357 0.92 -5.41 34.21
N SER A 358 0.11 -5.99 33.34
CA SER A 358 -1.21 -5.42 33.01
C SER A 358 -2.01 -5.48 34.34
N SER A 359 -2.35 -4.34 34.90
CA SER A 359 -3.22 -4.20 36.04
C SER A 359 -4.67 -4.55 35.66
N GLY A 360 -4.95 -5.83 35.54
CA GLY A 360 -6.30 -6.32 35.76
C GLY A 360 -6.58 -6.27 37.26
N PRO A 361 -7.84 -6.07 37.68
CA PRO A 361 -8.15 -6.06 39.11
C PRO A 361 -7.74 -7.37 39.72
N ASP A 362 -7.11 -7.27 40.88
CA ASP A 362 -6.62 -8.38 41.70
C ASP A 362 -7.73 -9.43 41.91
N PRO A 363 -7.50 -10.71 41.63
CA PRO A 363 -8.49 -11.76 41.86
C PRO A 363 -9.10 -11.74 43.28
N ASP A 364 -8.31 -11.38 44.29
CA ASP A 364 -8.79 -11.26 45.69
C ASP A 364 -9.70 -10.02 45.86
N GLN A 365 -9.48 -8.92 45.13
CA GLN A 365 -10.39 -7.78 45.08
C GLN A 365 -11.70 -8.13 44.37
N ILE A 366 -11.65 -8.90 43.29
CA ILE A 366 -12.84 -9.39 42.58
C ILE A 366 -13.63 -10.33 43.51
N LEU A 367 -12.96 -11.23 44.17
CA LEU A 367 -13.59 -12.15 45.12
C LEU A 367 -14.23 -11.42 46.34
N GLY A 368 -13.58 -10.37 46.82
CA GLY A 368 -14.11 -9.48 47.83
C GLY A 368 -15.37 -8.73 47.39
N LEU A 369 -15.38 -8.21 46.18
CA LEU A 369 -16.53 -7.56 45.56
C LEU A 369 -17.70 -8.53 45.34
N LEU A 370 -17.43 -9.74 44.86
CA LEU A 370 -18.45 -10.76 44.62
C LEU A 370 -19.08 -11.23 45.97
N LYS A 371 -18.32 -11.33 47.05
CA LYS A 371 -18.82 -11.68 48.41
C LYS A 371 -19.65 -10.57 49.04
N SER A 372 -19.49 -9.31 48.62
CA SER A 372 -20.25 -8.18 49.14
C SER A 372 -21.58 -7.94 48.38
N LEU A 373 -21.82 -8.64 47.26
CA LEU A 373 -23.05 -8.50 46.48
C LEU A 373 -24.21 -9.30 47.13
N PRO A 374 -25.44 -8.75 47.13
CA PRO A 374 -26.64 -9.49 47.49
C PRO A 374 -26.83 -10.72 46.60
N ALA A 375 -27.34 -11.81 47.18
CA ALA A 375 -27.51 -13.11 46.51
C ALA A 375 -28.27 -13.04 45.16
N GLN A 376 -29.25 -12.12 45.06
CA GLN A 376 -30.00 -11.88 43.83
C GLN A 376 -29.15 -11.30 42.70
N GLN A 377 -28.25 -10.37 43.00
CA GLN A 377 -27.37 -9.76 42.01
C GLN A 377 -26.25 -10.71 41.55
N LEU A 378 -25.80 -11.59 42.46
CA LEU A 378 -24.83 -12.62 42.13
C LEU A 378 -25.43 -13.67 41.17
N ALA A 379 -26.67 -14.07 41.36
CA ALA A 379 -27.40 -15.00 40.50
C ALA A 379 -27.63 -14.40 39.09
N GLU A 380 -27.92 -13.10 39.01
CA GLU A 380 -28.10 -12.39 37.73
C GLU A 380 -26.79 -12.26 36.96
N LEU A 381 -25.67 -11.98 37.63
CA LEU A 381 -24.35 -11.96 37.03
C LEU A 381 -23.91 -13.33 36.48
N LEU A 382 -24.13 -14.38 37.25
CA LEU A 382 -23.86 -15.76 36.82
C LEU A 382 -24.70 -16.19 35.63
N SER A 383 -25.96 -15.78 35.56
CA SER A 383 -26.82 -16.04 34.39
C SER A 383 -26.41 -15.29 33.11
N LYS A 384 -25.80 -14.09 33.24
CA LYS A 384 -25.24 -13.33 32.11
C LYS A 384 -23.95 -13.92 31.60
N VAL A 385 -23.10 -14.43 32.47
CA VAL A 385 -21.82 -15.07 32.12
C VAL A 385 -22.07 -16.40 31.39
N SER A 386 -23.05 -17.21 31.86
CA SER A 386 -23.39 -18.46 31.17
C SER A 386 -24.00 -18.26 29.78
N ARG A 387 -24.73 -17.15 29.53
CA ARG A 387 -25.28 -16.82 28.22
C ARG A 387 -24.23 -16.22 27.24
N SER A 388 -23.06 -15.83 27.72
CA SER A 388 -21.98 -15.32 26.88
C SER A 388 -20.96 -16.41 26.50
N ALA A 389 -21.13 -17.62 27.00
CA ALA A 389 -20.26 -18.77 26.78
C ALA A 389 -20.86 -19.82 25.79
N GLU A 390 -22.10 -19.61 25.33
CA GLU A 390 -22.71 -20.28 24.19
C GLU A 390 -22.63 -19.38 22.91
#